data_9a06b5f20163beafb00948e68cce1faf
#
_entry.id   9a06b5f20163beafb00948e68cce1faf
#
_cell.length_a   1.000
_cell.length_b   1.000
_cell.length_c   1.000
_cell.angle_alpha   90.00
_cell.angle_beta   90.00
_cell.angle_gamma   90.00
#
_symmetry.space_group_name_H-M   'P 1'
#
loop_
_entity.id
_entity.type
_entity.pdbx_description
1 polymer ?
#
loop_
_entity_poly.entity_id
_entity_poly.type
_entity_poly.pdbx_seq_one_letter_code
_entity_poly.pdbx_strand_id
1 'polypeptide(L)'
;VARDLRIVVSALRISASLERMGDMAEHIAQLARYRFPEKVVPKGLRTTFGEMGALDVEIANKLTELLQTEDVRLAEEIRNDDDRIDALHLSVFDKVLGETWKGAAVDTVDATLASRYHERFADHAVSIAKKVQYLATGDWA
;
A
#
# COMPACT_ATOMS: atom_id res chain seq x y z
N VAL A 1 -24.96 -3.17 22.84
CA VAL A 1 -23.81 -2.67 23.61
C VAL A 1 -22.51 -3.24 23.02
N ALA A 2 -22.41 -4.56 22.92
CA ALA A 2 -21.20 -5.20 22.37
C ALA A 2 -20.92 -4.78 20.92
N ARG A 3 -21.97 -4.63 20.10
CA ARG A 3 -21.83 -4.17 18.72
C ARG A 3 -21.34 -2.73 18.65
N ASP A 4 -21.89 -1.85 19.47
CA ASP A 4 -21.49 -0.44 19.52
C ASP A 4 -20.03 -0.29 19.92
N LEU A 5 -19.58 -1.06 20.91
CA LEU A 5 -18.18 -1.06 21.32
C LEU A 5 -17.26 -1.54 20.19
N ARG A 6 -17.64 -2.60 19.48
CA ARG A 6 -16.86 -3.08 18.33
C ARG A 6 -16.75 -2.03 17.23
N ILE A 7 -17.85 -1.33 16.94
CA ILE A 7 -17.86 -0.26 15.94
C ILE A 7 -16.90 0.86 16.35
N VAL A 8 -16.97 1.32 17.59
CA VAL A 8 -16.09 2.40 18.09
C VAL A 8 -14.63 1.99 18.05
N VAL A 9 -14.28 0.81 18.55
CA VAL A 9 -12.90 0.32 18.54
C VAL A 9 -12.39 0.14 17.12
N SER A 10 -13.20 -0.43 16.23
CA SER A 10 -12.83 -0.61 14.83
C SER A 10 -12.65 0.74 14.11
N ALA A 11 -13.53 1.71 14.39
CA ALA A 11 -13.43 3.04 13.81
C ALA A 11 -12.12 3.74 14.20
N LEU A 12 -11.71 3.62 15.46
CA LEU A 12 -10.44 4.17 15.94
C LEU A 12 -9.24 3.52 15.23
N ARG A 13 -9.26 2.20 15.06
CA ARG A 13 -8.20 1.45 14.37
C ARG A 13 -8.17 1.77 12.87
N ILE A 14 -9.33 1.88 12.25
CA ILE A 14 -9.46 2.26 10.84
C ILE A 14 -8.88 3.67 10.62
N SER A 15 -9.24 4.61 11.49
CA SER A 15 -8.72 5.98 11.45
C SER A 15 -7.19 6.01 11.53
N ALA A 16 -6.61 5.25 12.46
CA ALA A 16 -5.16 5.15 12.60
C ALA A 16 -4.50 4.56 11.33
N SER A 17 -5.10 3.53 10.74
CA SER A 17 -4.58 2.93 9.50
C SER A 17 -4.71 3.88 8.31
N LEU A 18 -5.79 4.65 8.19
CA LEU A 18 -5.95 5.66 7.15
C LEU A 18 -4.89 6.76 7.26
N GLU A 19 -4.59 7.19 8.48
CA GLU A 19 -3.52 8.15 8.73
C GLU A 19 -2.17 7.62 8.26
N ARG A 20 -1.88 6.34 8.54
CA ARG A 20 -0.64 5.69 8.09
C ARG A 20 -0.58 5.56 6.56
N MET A 21 -1.71 5.30 5.90
CA MET A 21 -1.76 5.32 4.43
C MET A 21 -1.40 6.71 3.89
N GLY A 22 -1.94 7.77 4.49
CA GLY A 22 -1.59 9.15 4.16
C GLY A 22 -0.11 9.43 4.36
N ASP A 23 0.49 8.95 5.46
CA ASP A 23 1.92 9.08 5.72
C ASP A 23 2.76 8.42 4.62
N MET A 24 2.37 7.23 4.17
CA MET A 24 3.11 6.53 3.11
C MET A 24 3.04 7.30 1.78
N ALA A 25 1.88 7.83 1.43
CA ALA A 25 1.72 8.67 0.25
C ALA A 25 2.59 9.94 0.34
N GLU A 26 2.62 10.56 1.50
CA GLU A 26 3.47 11.74 1.77
C GLU A 26 4.95 11.40 1.65
N HIS A 27 5.41 10.27 2.19
CA HIS A 27 6.80 9.85 2.09
C HIS A 27 7.23 9.64 0.63
N ILE A 28 6.38 9.07 -0.20
CA ILE A 28 6.64 8.90 -1.63
C ILE A 28 6.81 10.28 -2.30
N ALA A 29 5.91 11.21 -2.01
CA ALA A 29 5.97 12.56 -2.56
C ALA A 29 7.21 13.31 -2.08
N GLN A 30 7.56 13.20 -0.80
CA GLN A 30 8.77 13.81 -0.23
C GLN A 30 10.03 13.28 -0.89
N LEU A 31 10.11 11.98 -1.13
CA LEU A 31 11.26 11.36 -1.77
C LEU A 31 11.47 11.95 -3.18
N ALA A 32 10.40 12.07 -3.96
CA ALA A 32 10.44 12.70 -5.27
C ALA A 32 10.90 14.16 -5.19
N ARG A 33 10.42 14.90 -4.20
CA ARG A 33 10.79 16.30 -3.98
C ARG A 33 12.26 16.48 -3.64
N TYR A 34 12.81 15.63 -2.79
CA TYR A 34 14.22 15.69 -2.38
C TYR A 34 15.17 15.45 -3.55
N ARG A 35 14.77 14.64 -4.52
CA ARG A 35 15.61 14.28 -5.67
C ARG A 35 15.44 15.21 -6.86
N PHE A 36 14.37 16.01 -6.87
CA PHE A 36 14.12 16.92 -8.00
C PHE A 36 15.34 17.83 -8.27
N PRO A 37 15.80 18.03 -9.53
CA PRO A 37 15.19 17.56 -10.79
C PRO A 37 15.53 16.11 -11.17
N GLU A 38 16.34 15.41 -10.39
CA GLU A 38 16.65 14.00 -10.61
C GLU A 38 15.43 13.11 -10.32
N LYS A 39 15.39 11.95 -10.94
CA LYS A 39 14.31 10.99 -10.73
C LYS A 39 14.70 9.99 -9.63
N VAL A 40 13.75 9.68 -8.76
CA VAL A 40 13.95 8.68 -7.71
C VAL A 40 14.07 7.27 -8.29
N VAL A 41 13.23 6.97 -9.31
CA VAL A 41 13.12 5.63 -9.86
C VAL A 41 14.03 5.50 -11.08
N PRO A 42 15.04 4.59 -11.02
CA PRO A 42 15.88 4.30 -12.18
C PRO A 42 15.06 3.74 -13.34
N LYS A 43 15.56 3.94 -14.56
CA LYS A 43 14.86 3.54 -15.80
C LYS A 43 14.40 2.08 -15.80
N GLY A 44 15.23 1.17 -15.27
CA GLY A 44 14.92 -0.26 -15.22
C GLY A 44 13.78 -0.65 -14.28
N LEU A 45 13.33 0.25 -13.39
CA LEU A 45 12.26 0.00 -12.43
C LEU A 45 10.99 0.81 -12.70
N ARG A 46 10.95 1.61 -13.76
CA ARG A 46 9.80 2.48 -14.05
C ARG A 46 8.50 1.73 -14.23
N THR A 47 8.53 0.63 -14.96
CA THR A 47 7.32 -0.18 -15.19
C THR A 47 6.83 -0.77 -13.88
N THR A 48 7.73 -1.31 -13.07
CA THR A 48 7.38 -1.90 -11.75
C THR A 48 6.73 -0.87 -10.84
N PHE A 49 7.32 0.30 -10.70
CA PHE A 49 6.76 1.36 -9.87
C PHE A 49 5.46 1.95 -10.44
N GLY A 50 5.34 2.02 -11.77
CA GLY A 50 4.11 2.41 -12.43
C GLY A 50 2.95 1.48 -12.07
N GLU A 51 3.20 0.17 -12.09
CA GLU A 51 2.20 -0.84 -11.69
C GLU A 51 1.87 -0.76 -10.21
N MET A 52 2.86 -0.59 -9.34
CA MET A 52 2.64 -0.43 -7.90
C MET A 52 1.76 0.79 -7.61
N GLY A 53 2.07 1.92 -8.22
CA GLY A 53 1.28 3.14 -8.07
C GLY A 53 -0.16 3.00 -8.55
N ALA A 54 -0.35 2.35 -9.70
CA ALA A 54 -1.69 2.09 -10.23
C ALA A 54 -2.50 1.17 -9.30
N LEU A 55 -1.87 0.14 -8.75
CA LEU A 55 -2.51 -0.76 -7.78
C LEU A 55 -2.88 -0.04 -6.48
N ASP A 56 -2.02 0.83 -5.97
CA ASP A 56 -2.31 1.61 -4.77
C ASP A 56 -3.52 2.53 -4.99
N VAL A 57 -3.63 3.16 -6.16
CA VAL A 57 -4.80 3.98 -6.51
C VAL A 57 -6.07 3.12 -6.58
N GLU A 58 -6.01 1.95 -7.22
CA GLU A 58 -7.14 1.01 -7.25
C GLU A 58 -7.55 0.58 -5.84
N ILE A 59 -6.58 0.24 -5.00
CA ILE A 59 -6.83 -0.14 -3.61
C ILE A 59 -7.52 0.99 -2.86
N ALA A 60 -7.04 2.23 -3.00
CA ALA A 60 -7.65 3.38 -2.35
C ALA A 60 -9.10 3.60 -2.79
N ASN A 61 -9.39 3.44 -4.09
CA ASN A 61 -10.74 3.56 -4.63
C ASN A 61 -11.65 2.44 -4.13
N LYS A 62 -11.18 1.20 -4.14
CA LYS A 62 -11.92 0.04 -3.60
C LYS A 62 -12.18 0.18 -2.12
N LEU A 63 -11.20 0.68 -1.37
CA LEU A 63 -11.34 0.92 0.06
C LEU A 63 -12.40 1.97 0.36
N THR A 64 -12.41 3.05 -0.40
CA THR A 64 -13.44 4.10 -0.28
C THR A 64 -14.84 3.52 -0.49
N GLU A 65 -15.01 2.72 -1.54
CA GLU A 65 -16.28 2.05 -1.83
C GLU A 65 -16.65 1.04 -0.73
N LEU A 66 -15.69 0.25 -0.27
CA LEU A 66 -15.88 -0.71 0.82
C LEU A 66 -16.39 -0.03 2.10
N LEU A 67 -15.80 1.10 2.45
CA LEU A 67 -16.22 1.87 3.64
C LEU A 67 -17.64 2.41 3.50
N GLN A 68 -18.09 2.71 2.28
CA GLN A 68 -19.43 3.21 2.02
C GLN A 68 -20.48 2.10 1.95
N THR A 69 -20.13 0.96 1.36
CA THR A 69 -21.10 -0.10 1.00
C THR A 69 -21.01 -1.34 1.88
N GLU A 70 -19.89 -1.55 2.57
CA GLU A 70 -19.58 -2.79 3.32
C GLU A 70 -19.63 -4.05 2.43
N ASP A 71 -19.40 -3.90 1.13
CA ASP A 71 -19.38 -5.03 0.18
C ASP A 71 -18.10 -5.86 0.36
N VAL A 72 -18.25 -7.05 0.97
CA VAL A 72 -17.11 -7.93 1.30
C VAL A 72 -16.33 -8.43 0.09
N ARG A 73 -16.90 -8.37 -1.10
CA ARG A 73 -16.17 -8.71 -2.33
C ARG A 73 -15.01 -7.74 -2.56
N LEU A 74 -15.20 -6.48 -2.21
CA LEU A 74 -14.16 -5.45 -2.31
C LEU A 74 -12.99 -5.74 -1.38
N ALA A 75 -13.26 -6.28 -0.18
CA ALA A 75 -12.21 -6.67 0.76
C ALA A 75 -11.32 -7.78 0.17
N GLU A 76 -11.89 -8.74 -0.55
CA GLU A 76 -11.13 -9.79 -1.22
C GLU A 76 -10.32 -9.23 -2.39
N GLU A 77 -10.90 -8.34 -3.19
CA GLU A 77 -10.20 -7.67 -4.28
C GLU A 77 -9.00 -6.86 -3.78
N ILE A 78 -9.16 -6.16 -2.66
CA ILE A 78 -8.06 -5.41 -2.03
C ILE A 78 -6.93 -6.36 -1.62
N ARG A 79 -7.24 -7.52 -1.04
CA ARG A 79 -6.24 -8.52 -0.69
C ARG A 79 -5.49 -9.06 -1.91
N ASN A 80 -6.22 -9.30 -3.00
CA ASN A 80 -5.61 -9.76 -4.25
C ASN A 80 -4.68 -8.70 -4.85
N ASP A 81 -5.08 -7.44 -4.82
CA ASP A 81 -4.24 -6.33 -5.28
C ASP A 81 -2.99 -6.16 -4.39
N ASP A 82 -3.13 -6.35 -3.07
CA ASP A 82 -2.01 -6.34 -2.13
C ASP A 82 -1.00 -7.45 -2.43
N ASP A 83 -1.46 -8.66 -2.74
CA ASP A 83 -0.60 -9.77 -3.11
C ASP A 83 0.22 -9.42 -4.36
N ARG A 84 -0.37 -8.72 -5.32
CA ARG A 84 0.33 -8.25 -6.53
C ARG A 84 1.38 -7.20 -6.19
N ILE A 85 1.09 -6.29 -5.28
CA ILE A 85 2.05 -5.29 -4.79
C ILE A 85 3.20 -5.98 -4.06
N ASP A 86 2.92 -6.96 -3.22
CA ASP A 86 3.95 -7.74 -2.53
C ASP A 86 4.90 -8.43 -3.51
N ALA A 87 4.37 -9.01 -4.58
CA ALA A 87 5.17 -9.64 -5.62
C ALA A 87 6.05 -8.62 -6.35
N LEU A 88 5.51 -7.44 -6.66
CA LEU A 88 6.27 -6.35 -7.28
C LEU A 88 7.36 -5.82 -6.34
N HIS A 89 7.06 -5.70 -5.05
CA HIS A 89 8.03 -5.29 -4.04
C HIS A 89 9.21 -6.26 -3.96
N LEU A 90 8.94 -7.56 -3.96
CA LEU A 90 9.99 -8.59 -4.02
C LEU A 90 10.81 -8.48 -5.30
N SER A 91 10.18 -8.19 -6.43
CA SER A 91 10.89 -8.03 -7.70
C SER A 91 11.86 -6.86 -7.70
N VAL A 92 11.59 -5.81 -6.92
CA VAL A 92 12.53 -4.68 -6.74
C VAL A 92 13.81 -5.17 -6.07
N PHE A 93 13.70 -5.97 -5.00
CA PHE A 93 14.87 -6.55 -4.34
C PHE A 93 15.67 -7.44 -5.27
N ASP A 94 15.01 -8.33 -6.00
CA ASP A 94 15.69 -9.20 -6.96
C ASP A 94 16.50 -8.39 -7.97
N LYS A 95 15.96 -7.26 -8.39
CA LYS A 95 16.61 -6.40 -9.37
C LYS A 95 17.81 -5.63 -8.78
N VAL A 96 17.62 -5.00 -7.63
CA VAL A 96 18.69 -4.17 -7.01
C VAL A 96 19.81 -5.02 -6.42
N LEU A 97 19.54 -6.28 -6.08
CA LEU A 97 20.55 -7.22 -5.60
C LEU A 97 21.16 -8.07 -6.71
N GLY A 98 20.65 -7.95 -7.94
CA GLY A 98 21.12 -8.71 -9.09
C GLY A 98 22.46 -8.21 -9.63
N GLU A 99 23.19 -9.09 -10.32
CA GLU A 99 24.52 -8.78 -10.88
C GLU A 99 24.48 -7.71 -11.96
N THR A 100 23.34 -7.55 -12.63
CA THR A 100 23.16 -6.57 -13.70
C THR A 100 22.79 -5.18 -13.20
N TRP A 101 22.52 -5.03 -11.91
CA TRP A 101 22.20 -3.73 -11.32
C TRP A 101 23.42 -2.82 -11.30
N LYS A 102 23.28 -1.64 -11.91
CA LYS A 102 24.36 -0.64 -12.03
C LYS A 102 23.99 0.71 -11.40
N GLY A 103 22.95 0.72 -10.58
CA GLY A 103 22.56 1.93 -9.86
C GLY A 103 23.59 2.34 -8.82
N ALA A 104 23.70 3.64 -8.57
CA ALA A 104 24.47 4.15 -7.45
C ALA A 104 23.82 3.74 -6.12
N ALA A 105 24.57 3.85 -5.02
CA ALA A 105 24.04 3.53 -3.70
C ALA A 105 22.76 4.30 -3.37
N VAL A 106 22.68 5.58 -3.75
CA VAL A 106 21.47 6.39 -3.55
C VAL A 106 20.27 5.85 -4.32
N ASP A 107 20.47 5.37 -5.54
CA ASP A 107 19.39 4.78 -6.34
C ASP A 107 18.85 3.51 -5.71
N THR A 108 19.73 2.68 -5.17
CA THR A 108 19.38 1.44 -4.49
C THR A 108 18.56 1.73 -3.22
N VAL A 109 19.01 2.67 -2.40
CA VAL A 109 18.32 3.07 -1.18
C VAL A 109 16.95 3.67 -1.49
N ASP A 110 16.88 4.61 -2.43
CA ASP A 110 15.64 5.29 -2.80
C ASP A 110 14.62 4.31 -3.39
N ALA A 111 15.04 3.41 -4.27
CA ALA A 111 14.17 2.39 -4.86
C ALA A 111 13.62 1.45 -3.77
N THR A 112 14.45 1.03 -2.84
CA THR A 112 14.04 0.17 -1.73
C THR A 112 13.04 0.87 -0.82
N LEU A 113 13.29 2.13 -0.46
CA LEU A 113 12.37 2.92 0.37
C LEU A 113 11.04 3.16 -0.34
N ALA A 114 11.08 3.61 -1.59
CA ALA A 114 9.86 3.86 -2.37
C ALA A 114 9.01 2.58 -2.49
N SER A 115 9.63 1.46 -2.78
CA SER A 115 8.98 0.16 -2.86
C SER A 115 8.32 -0.21 -1.53
N ARG A 116 9.02 -0.01 -0.42
CA ARG A 116 8.49 -0.26 0.91
C ARG A 116 7.29 0.62 1.25
N TYR A 117 7.32 1.89 0.86
CA TYR A 117 6.19 2.80 1.09
C TYR A 117 4.94 2.36 0.33
N HIS A 118 5.08 1.94 -0.92
CA HIS A 118 3.97 1.40 -1.70
C HIS A 118 3.38 0.13 -1.06
N GLU A 119 4.24 -0.78 -0.65
CA GLU A 119 3.83 -2.04 -0.02
C GLU A 119 3.12 -1.78 1.31
N ARG A 120 3.64 -0.89 2.14
CA ARG A 120 3.02 -0.56 3.42
C ARG A 120 1.69 0.18 3.27
N PHE A 121 1.55 1.01 2.26
CA PHE A 121 0.26 1.63 1.92
C PHE A 121 -0.82 0.56 1.72
N ALA A 122 -0.53 -0.44 0.91
CA ALA A 122 -1.44 -1.54 0.64
C ALA A 122 -1.71 -2.41 1.88
N ASP A 123 -0.69 -2.67 2.70
CA ASP A 123 -0.85 -3.44 3.95
C ASP A 123 -1.85 -2.78 4.91
N HIS A 124 -1.79 -1.46 5.05
CA HIS A 124 -2.74 -0.73 5.89
C HIS A 124 -4.17 -0.80 5.33
N ALA A 125 -4.31 -0.77 4.01
CA ALA A 125 -5.61 -0.93 3.35
C ALA A 125 -6.21 -2.32 3.61
N VAL A 126 -5.40 -3.38 3.56
CA VAL A 126 -5.82 -4.75 3.90
C VAL A 126 -6.26 -4.82 5.36
N SER A 127 -5.52 -4.20 6.26
CA SER A 127 -5.89 -4.14 7.68
C SER A 127 -7.27 -3.49 7.89
N ILE A 128 -7.55 -2.40 7.17
CA ILE A 128 -8.87 -1.73 7.20
C ILE A 128 -9.94 -2.66 6.64
N ALA A 129 -9.67 -3.28 5.49
CA ALA A 129 -10.63 -4.19 4.84
C ALA A 129 -11.03 -5.35 5.73
N LYS A 130 -10.08 -5.93 6.48
CA LYS A 130 -10.36 -6.98 7.47
C LYS A 130 -11.29 -6.50 8.57
N LYS A 131 -11.10 -5.29 9.06
CA LYS A 131 -11.95 -4.70 10.10
C LYS A 131 -13.36 -4.43 9.61
N VAL A 132 -13.51 -3.91 8.40
CA VAL A 132 -14.82 -3.68 7.78
C VAL A 132 -15.55 -5.02 7.57
N GLN A 133 -14.84 -6.03 7.06
CA GLN A 133 -15.39 -7.37 6.89
C GLN A 133 -15.85 -7.96 8.22
N TYR A 134 -15.07 -7.81 9.28
CA TYR A 134 -15.43 -8.25 10.62
C TYR A 134 -16.71 -7.56 11.13
N LEU A 135 -16.84 -6.26 10.93
CA LEU A 135 -18.05 -5.53 11.32
C LEU A 135 -19.27 -5.98 10.53
N ALA A 136 -19.11 -6.29 9.26
CA ALA A 136 -20.21 -6.71 8.38
C ALA A 136 -20.66 -8.16 8.65
N THR A 137 -19.72 -9.07 8.92
CA THR A 137 -20.00 -10.51 9.00
C THR A 137 -19.89 -11.09 10.41
N GLY A 138 -19.21 -10.39 11.33
CA GLY A 138 -18.89 -10.90 12.66
C GLY A 138 -17.76 -11.93 12.66
N ASP A 139 -17.15 -12.19 11.53
CA ASP A 139 -16.07 -13.18 11.35
C ASP A 139 -14.71 -12.50 11.21
N TRP A 140 -13.77 -12.89 12.06
CA TRP A 140 -12.41 -12.33 12.11
C TRP A 140 -11.40 -13.16 11.28
N ALA A 141 -11.85 -13.84 10.30
CA ALA A 141 -10.94 -14.65 9.47
C ALA A 141 -9.98 -13.83 8.61
#